data_fa480e7e80a6b106a3416841422a3d2e
#
_entry.id   fa480e7e80a6b106a3416841422a3d2e
#
_cell.length_a   1.000
_cell.length_b   1.000
_cell.length_c   1.000
_cell.angle_alpha   90.00
_cell.angle_beta   90.00
_cell.angle_gamma   90.00
#
_symmetry.space_group_name_H-M   'P 1'
#
loop_
_entity.id
_entity.type
_entity.pdbx_description
1 polymer ?
#
loop_
_entity_poly.entity_id
_entity_poly.type
_entity_poly.pdbx_seq_one_letter_code
_entity_poly.pdbx_strand_id
1 'polypeptide(L)'
;MTDIYAKPIVDGKFWIVEQAGTKIATLHKKENNKFILSSTNGEVMFNKKEDLTKQFGNNFFLKNTTIKVTAVEETYECHGYPTLCSPFNSMYDVRRKLPLFTKSEQSKSLYCAGYYVIKFNKGWVKSFCPKAITIERYPYKGPFKDKFEMKAILTNAKSD
;
A
#
# COMPACT_ATOMS: atom_id res chain seq x y z
N MET A 1 0.76 -33.04 -2.93
CA MET A 1 -0.52 -32.52 -3.43
C MET A 1 -0.39 -31.01 -3.58
N THR A 2 -0.62 -30.52 -4.75
CA THR A 2 -0.61 -29.07 -5.00
C THR A 2 -1.95 -28.49 -4.57
N ASP A 3 -1.94 -27.67 -3.52
CA ASP A 3 -3.16 -27.06 -3.01
C ASP A 3 -3.71 -26.02 -3.98
N ILE A 4 -4.97 -26.16 -4.36
CA ILE A 4 -5.72 -25.19 -5.15
C ILE A 4 -6.52 -24.32 -4.19
N TYR A 5 -6.40 -23.01 -4.30
CA TYR A 5 -7.10 -22.04 -3.45
C TYR A 5 -7.62 -20.83 -4.21
N ALA A 6 -8.72 -20.26 -3.71
CA ALA A 6 -9.33 -19.07 -4.25
C ALA A 6 -8.90 -17.82 -3.46
N LYS A 7 -8.17 -16.93 -4.13
CA LYS A 7 -7.72 -15.66 -3.58
C LYS A 7 -8.77 -14.58 -3.85
N PRO A 8 -9.37 -13.95 -2.84
CA PRO A 8 -10.37 -12.92 -3.05
C PRO A 8 -9.75 -11.65 -3.67
N ILE A 9 -10.39 -11.13 -4.69
CA ILE A 9 -10.05 -9.85 -5.31
C ILE A 9 -11.12 -8.82 -4.99
N VAL A 10 -12.41 -9.22 -5.13
CA VAL A 10 -13.55 -8.47 -4.65
C VAL A 10 -14.28 -9.34 -3.63
N ASP A 11 -14.36 -8.86 -2.41
CA ASP A 11 -14.91 -9.63 -1.30
C ASP A 11 -16.32 -10.14 -1.61
N GLY A 12 -16.49 -11.45 -1.45
CA GLY A 12 -17.75 -12.13 -1.69
C GLY A 12 -18.24 -12.19 -3.15
N LYS A 13 -17.50 -11.66 -4.15
CA LYS A 13 -17.96 -11.57 -5.55
C LYS A 13 -17.00 -12.14 -6.57
N PHE A 14 -15.71 -11.98 -6.38
CA PHE A 14 -14.69 -12.36 -7.36
C PHE A 14 -13.41 -12.88 -6.71
N TRP A 15 -12.92 -14.01 -7.20
CA TRP A 15 -11.68 -14.66 -6.74
C TRP A 15 -10.81 -15.05 -7.94
N ILE A 16 -9.51 -15.05 -7.74
CA ILE A 16 -8.55 -15.71 -8.62
C ILE A 16 -8.24 -17.08 -8.02
N VAL A 17 -8.35 -18.11 -8.82
CA VAL A 17 -7.98 -19.47 -8.42
C VAL A 17 -6.53 -19.71 -8.78
N GLU A 18 -5.73 -20.03 -7.79
CA GLU A 18 -4.30 -20.28 -7.93
C GLU A 18 -3.93 -21.72 -7.52
N GLN A 19 -2.97 -22.28 -8.23
CA GLN A 19 -2.33 -23.55 -7.89
C GLN A 19 -0.82 -23.34 -7.90
N ALA A 20 -0.16 -23.68 -6.79
CA ALA A 20 1.29 -23.47 -6.62
C ALA A 20 1.77 -22.03 -6.96
N GLY A 21 0.95 -21.01 -6.63
CA GLY A 21 1.24 -19.60 -6.91
C GLY A 21 0.98 -19.14 -8.34
N THR A 22 0.47 -20.02 -9.19
CA THR A 22 0.12 -19.70 -10.59
C THR A 22 -1.39 -19.59 -10.75
N LYS A 23 -1.88 -18.53 -11.39
CA LYS A 23 -3.30 -18.37 -11.72
C LYS A 23 -3.72 -19.43 -12.74
N ILE A 24 -4.73 -20.23 -12.39
CA ILE A 24 -5.28 -21.27 -13.25
C ILE A 24 -6.71 -20.99 -13.69
N ALA A 25 -7.46 -20.22 -12.92
CA ALA A 25 -8.86 -19.90 -13.21
C ALA A 25 -9.31 -18.60 -12.51
N THR A 26 -10.52 -18.16 -12.84
CA THR A 26 -11.24 -17.11 -12.11
C THR A 26 -12.57 -17.61 -11.63
N LEU A 27 -13.02 -17.19 -10.46
CA LEU A 27 -14.29 -17.55 -9.87
C LEU A 27 -15.14 -16.31 -9.66
N HIS A 28 -16.35 -16.31 -10.21
CA HIS A 28 -17.32 -15.23 -10.05
C HIS A 28 -18.57 -15.72 -9.32
N LYS A 29 -19.08 -14.91 -8.40
CA LYS A 29 -20.39 -15.12 -7.80
C LYS A 29 -21.43 -14.30 -8.55
N LYS A 30 -22.49 -14.94 -9.07
CA LYS A 30 -23.67 -14.28 -9.63
C LYS A 30 -24.71 -13.96 -8.54
N GLU A 31 -25.64 -13.06 -8.86
CA GLU A 31 -26.70 -12.61 -7.95
C GLU A 31 -27.57 -13.74 -7.38
N ASN A 32 -27.65 -14.86 -8.08
CA ASN A 32 -28.40 -16.04 -7.66
C ASN A 32 -27.62 -17.01 -6.76
N ASN A 33 -26.54 -16.55 -6.09
CA ASN A 33 -25.63 -17.37 -5.30
C ASN A 33 -24.95 -18.51 -6.08
N LYS A 34 -24.98 -18.49 -7.40
CA LYS A 34 -24.26 -19.39 -8.26
C LYS A 34 -22.82 -18.91 -8.49
N PHE A 35 -21.90 -19.84 -8.61
CA PHE A 35 -20.50 -19.56 -8.88
C PHE A 35 -20.13 -20.03 -10.28
N ILE A 36 -19.41 -19.23 -11.02
CA ILE A 36 -18.85 -19.59 -12.33
C ILE A 36 -17.33 -19.62 -12.21
N LEU A 37 -16.77 -20.79 -12.48
CA LEU A 37 -15.34 -21.00 -12.59
C LEU A 37 -14.95 -20.94 -14.07
N SER A 38 -14.21 -19.91 -14.46
CA SER A 38 -13.73 -19.73 -15.82
C SER A 38 -12.23 -20.07 -15.86
N SER A 39 -11.89 -21.10 -16.63
CA SER A 39 -10.51 -21.55 -16.87
C SER A 39 -10.17 -21.56 -18.37
N THR A 40 -8.93 -21.80 -18.72
CA THR A 40 -8.52 -21.99 -20.13
C THR A 40 -9.24 -23.15 -20.83
N ASN A 41 -9.75 -24.10 -20.07
CA ASN A 41 -10.46 -25.29 -20.55
C ASN A 41 -11.98 -25.10 -20.66
N GLY A 42 -12.52 -23.92 -20.30
CA GLY A 42 -13.93 -23.60 -20.34
C GLY A 42 -14.49 -23.09 -19.00
N GLU A 43 -15.80 -22.97 -18.98
CA GLU A 43 -16.53 -22.48 -17.81
C GLU A 43 -17.33 -23.61 -17.16
N VAL A 44 -17.27 -23.69 -15.83
CA VAL A 44 -18.05 -24.62 -15.03
C VAL A 44 -18.88 -23.84 -14.02
N MET A 45 -20.17 -24.18 -13.93
CA MET A 45 -21.12 -23.56 -13.02
C MET A 45 -21.34 -24.41 -11.79
N PHE A 46 -21.27 -23.81 -10.60
CA PHE A 46 -21.58 -24.43 -9.32
C PHE A 46 -22.78 -23.73 -8.69
N ASN A 47 -23.72 -24.50 -8.17
CA ASN A 47 -24.94 -23.96 -7.59
C ASN A 47 -24.75 -23.48 -6.16
N LYS A 48 -23.76 -24.03 -5.45
CA LYS A 48 -23.48 -23.71 -4.05
C LYS A 48 -21.98 -23.62 -3.79
N LYS A 49 -21.60 -22.91 -2.74
CA LYS A 49 -20.23 -22.82 -2.26
C LYS A 49 -19.68 -24.17 -1.81
N GLU A 50 -20.55 -25.01 -1.25
CA GLU A 50 -20.19 -26.36 -0.79
C GLU A 50 -19.74 -27.27 -1.93
N ASP A 51 -20.27 -27.08 -3.13
CA ASP A 51 -19.88 -27.87 -4.31
C ASP A 51 -18.42 -27.58 -4.71
N LEU A 52 -17.98 -26.33 -4.56
CA LEU A 52 -16.58 -25.94 -4.77
C LEU A 52 -15.64 -26.55 -3.71
N THR A 53 -16.06 -26.56 -2.45
CA THR A 53 -15.26 -27.16 -1.37
C THR A 53 -15.20 -28.67 -1.47
N LYS A 54 -16.23 -29.33 -1.96
CA LYS A 54 -16.24 -30.79 -2.24
C LYS A 54 -15.27 -31.14 -3.37
N GLN A 55 -15.18 -30.30 -4.41
CA GLN A 55 -14.33 -30.58 -5.57
C GLN A 55 -12.87 -30.20 -5.35
N PHE A 56 -12.60 -29.10 -4.68
CA PHE A 56 -11.25 -28.54 -4.51
C PHE A 56 -10.70 -28.67 -3.08
N GLY A 57 -11.50 -29.20 -2.15
CA GLY A 57 -11.14 -29.42 -0.75
C GLY A 57 -11.64 -28.30 0.19
N ASN A 58 -11.72 -28.65 1.47
CA ASN A 58 -12.22 -27.73 2.53
C ASN A 58 -11.38 -26.46 2.66
N ASN A 59 -10.13 -26.51 2.22
CA ASN A 59 -9.19 -25.38 2.29
C ASN A 59 -9.30 -24.40 1.11
N PHE A 60 -10.17 -24.65 0.14
CA PHE A 60 -10.31 -23.84 -1.07
C PHE A 60 -10.55 -22.37 -0.78
N PHE A 61 -11.39 -22.06 0.20
CA PHE A 61 -11.66 -20.68 0.66
C PHE A 61 -10.95 -20.31 1.96
N LEU A 62 -10.28 -21.25 2.66
CA LEU A 62 -9.74 -21.06 4.00
C LEU A 62 -8.42 -20.29 4.04
N LYS A 63 -7.74 -20.07 2.93
CA LYS A 63 -6.64 -19.10 2.86
C LYS A 63 -7.10 -17.65 2.75
N ASN A 64 -8.32 -17.38 3.14
CA ASN A 64 -8.72 -16.09 3.70
C ASN A 64 -8.36 -15.94 5.19
N THR A 65 -7.57 -16.80 5.79
CA THR A 65 -6.61 -16.19 6.65
C THR A 65 -5.85 -15.28 5.72
N THR A 66 -6.24 -14.02 5.66
CA THR A 66 -5.29 -12.99 5.80
C THR A 66 -4.15 -13.62 6.59
N ILE A 67 -3.18 -14.23 5.93
CA ILE A 67 -1.89 -13.80 6.25
C ILE A 67 -2.11 -12.30 6.06
N LYS A 68 -2.45 -11.59 7.14
CA LYS A 68 -1.67 -10.44 7.45
C LYS A 68 -0.27 -11.01 7.32
N VAL A 69 0.25 -11.02 6.10
CA VAL A 69 1.55 -10.53 5.94
C VAL A 69 1.35 -9.23 6.72
N THR A 70 1.67 -9.24 7.99
CA THR A 70 2.35 -8.13 8.54
C THR A 70 3.39 -7.99 7.47
N ALA A 71 3.03 -7.24 6.39
CA ALA A 71 4.01 -6.49 5.74
C ALA A 71 4.70 -5.93 6.96
N VAL A 72 5.85 -6.50 7.29
CA VAL A 72 6.83 -5.76 8.02
C VAL A 72 6.85 -4.57 7.12
N GLU A 73 6.10 -3.53 7.51
CA GLU A 73 6.26 -2.23 6.90
C GLU A 73 7.72 -2.02 7.16
N GLU A 74 8.53 -2.29 6.14
CA GLU A 74 9.93 -1.96 6.20
C GLU A 74 9.90 -0.47 6.38
N THR A 75 9.94 -0.06 7.66
CA THR A 75 9.93 1.33 8.03
C THR A 75 11.32 1.84 7.73
N TYR A 76 11.45 2.40 6.54
CA TYR A 76 12.67 3.06 6.15
C TYR A 76 12.77 4.40 6.86
N GLU A 77 13.98 4.74 7.28
CA GLU A 77 14.29 5.99 7.97
C GLU A 77 15.53 6.65 7.37
N CYS A 78 15.53 7.98 7.35
CA CYS A 78 16.68 8.80 7.04
C CYS A 78 16.91 9.78 8.20
N HIS A 79 18.06 9.70 8.86
CA HIS A 79 18.38 10.52 10.02
C HIS A 79 17.31 10.55 11.11
N GLY A 80 16.64 9.41 11.35
CA GLY A 80 15.59 9.27 12.36
C GLY A 80 14.21 9.73 11.93
N TYR A 81 14.01 10.08 10.66
CA TYR A 81 12.71 10.45 10.07
C TYR A 81 12.23 9.41 9.07
N PRO A 82 10.92 9.07 9.05
CA PRO A 82 10.40 8.04 8.17
C PRO A 82 10.50 8.43 6.69
N THR A 83 10.73 7.44 5.83
CA THR A 83 10.78 7.60 4.37
C THR A 83 9.82 6.66 3.67
N LEU A 84 9.47 7.00 2.42
CA LEU A 84 8.59 6.19 1.55
C LEU A 84 9.24 4.90 1.06
N CYS A 85 10.55 4.89 0.97
CA CYS A 85 11.34 3.82 0.40
C CYS A 85 12.73 3.80 1.05
N SER A 86 13.52 2.78 0.75
CA SER A 86 14.92 2.74 1.18
C SER A 86 15.64 4.02 0.73
N PRO A 87 16.20 4.80 1.66
CA PRO A 87 16.89 6.04 1.31
C PRO A 87 18.27 5.74 0.72
N PHE A 88 18.55 6.39 -0.41
CA PHE A 88 19.88 6.41 -1.02
C PHE A 88 20.51 7.80 -0.85
N ASN A 89 21.84 7.89 -0.89
CA ASN A 89 22.58 9.15 -0.80
C ASN A 89 22.11 10.04 0.36
N SER A 90 21.88 9.46 1.52
CA SER A 90 21.41 10.15 2.71
C SER A 90 22.35 11.29 3.10
N MET A 91 21.81 12.48 3.29
CA MET A 91 22.53 13.64 3.76
C MET A 91 21.67 14.47 4.72
N TYR A 92 22.30 15.30 5.51
CA TYR A 92 21.63 16.20 6.45
C TYR A 92 22.01 17.65 6.18
N ASP A 93 21.01 18.45 5.80
CA ASP A 93 21.19 19.90 5.67
C ASP A 93 21.15 20.56 7.06
N VAL A 94 22.32 20.89 7.57
CA VAL A 94 22.50 21.46 8.92
C VAL A 94 21.82 22.83 9.05
N ARG A 95 21.81 23.63 7.97
CA ARG A 95 21.24 24.99 8.01
C ARG A 95 19.72 24.94 8.13
N ARG A 96 19.07 24.10 7.35
CA ARG A 96 17.61 23.95 7.33
C ARG A 96 17.12 22.88 8.29
N LYS A 97 18.04 22.09 8.87
CA LYS A 97 17.73 20.91 9.69
C LYS A 97 16.84 19.91 8.96
N LEU A 98 17.17 19.63 7.70
CA LEU A 98 16.42 18.73 6.84
C LEU A 98 17.19 17.44 6.57
N PRO A 99 16.61 16.27 6.85
CA PRO A 99 17.13 15.00 6.40
C PRO A 99 16.79 14.81 4.92
N LEU A 100 17.80 14.67 4.07
CA LEU A 100 17.66 14.56 2.63
C LEU A 100 18.10 13.18 2.14
N PHE A 101 17.42 12.69 1.12
CA PHE A 101 17.74 11.42 0.47
C PHE A 101 17.31 11.42 -1.01
N THR A 102 17.80 10.44 -1.75
CA THR A 102 17.29 10.13 -3.10
C THR A 102 16.57 8.78 -3.09
N LYS A 103 15.70 8.55 -4.05
CA LYS A 103 14.91 7.30 -4.16
C LYS A 103 15.67 6.17 -4.85
N SER A 104 16.79 6.48 -5.48
CA SER A 104 17.71 5.52 -6.07
C SER A 104 19.13 6.05 -6.00
N GLU A 105 20.10 5.14 -6.09
CA GLU A 105 21.51 5.48 -6.01
C GLU A 105 21.94 6.49 -7.11
N GLN A 106 21.38 6.36 -8.29
CA GLN A 106 21.70 7.19 -9.46
C GLN A 106 20.86 8.47 -9.55
N SER A 107 19.84 8.63 -8.73
CA SER A 107 18.96 9.79 -8.75
C SER A 107 19.65 11.02 -8.16
N LYS A 108 19.49 12.15 -8.83
CA LYS A 108 19.92 13.47 -8.35
C LYS A 108 18.79 14.26 -7.68
N SER A 109 17.55 13.73 -7.70
CA SER A 109 16.39 14.37 -7.09
C SER A 109 16.38 14.15 -5.60
N LEU A 110 16.53 15.22 -4.82
CA LEU A 110 16.49 15.17 -3.36
C LEU A 110 15.06 15.23 -2.85
N TYR A 111 14.79 14.41 -1.85
CA TYR A 111 13.55 14.37 -1.07
C TYR A 111 13.85 14.63 0.39
N CYS A 112 12.92 15.26 1.09
CA CYS A 112 13.03 15.50 2.53
C CYS A 112 12.33 14.38 3.28
N ALA A 113 13.04 13.66 4.16
CA ALA A 113 12.46 12.60 4.97
C ALA A 113 11.51 13.17 6.04
N GLY A 114 10.46 12.42 6.38
CA GLY A 114 9.48 12.78 7.38
C GLY A 114 8.19 13.38 6.82
N TYR A 115 7.35 13.84 7.74
CA TYR A 115 6.08 14.48 7.44
C TYR A 115 6.22 16.00 7.49
N TYR A 116 5.49 16.69 6.60
CA TYR A 116 5.53 18.15 6.46
C TYR A 116 4.13 18.72 6.28
N VAL A 117 3.99 19.98 6.66
CA VAL A 117 2.83 20.80 6.34
C VAL A 117 3.33 21.96 5.50
N ILE A 118 2.85 22.08 4.27
CA ILE A 118 3.35 23.04 3.27
C ILE A 118 2.22 23.99 2.91
N LYS A 119 2.54 25.31 2.86
CA LYS A 119 1.59 26.32 2.46
C LYS A 119 1.68 26.58 0.96
N PHE A 120 0.70 26.09 0.21
CA PHE A 120 0.47 26.44 -1.19
C PHE A 120 -0.52 27.58 -1.33
N ASN A 121 -0.72 28.06 -2.55
CA ASN A 121 -1.66 29.16 -2.85
C ASN A 121 -3.09 28.91 -2.34
N LYS A 122 -3.49 27.64 -2.27
CA LYS A 122 -4.81 27.20 -1.78
C LYS A 122 -4.87 26.92 -0.27
N GLY A 123 -3.77 27.13 0.46
CA GLY A 123 -3.67 26.88 1.90
C GLY A 123 -2.67 25.82 2.30
N TRP A 124 -2.75 25.43 3.57
CA TRP A 124 -1.88 24.43 4.16
C TRP A 124 -2.27 23.01 3.78
N VAL A 125 -1.32 22.21 3.31
CA VAL A 125 -1.51 20.83 2.87
C VAL A 125 -0.47 19.91 3.53
N LYS A 126 -0.90 18.72 3.92
CA LYS A 126 0.00 17.66 4.40
C LYS A 126 0.84 17.10 3.25
N SER A 127 2.10 16.78 3.53
CA SER A 127 3.00 16.11 2.59
C SER A 127 3.88 15.10 3.30
N PHE A 128 4.15 13.97 2.65
CA PHE A 128 5.07 12.95 3.13
C PHE A 128 6.23 12.82 2.14
N CYS A 129 7.44 13.00 2.62
CA CYS A 129 8.65 13.01 1.81
C CYS A 129 8.57 13.93 0.59
N PRO A 130 8.30 15.24 0.77
CA PRO A 130 8.25 16.18 -0.34
C PRO A 130 9.62 16.33 -1.01
N LYS A 131 9.63 16.78 -2.26
CA LYS A 131 10.88 17.15 -2.93
C LYS A 131 11.51 18.35 -2.22
N ALA A 132 12.83 18.34 -2.13
CA ALA A 132 13.59 19.46 -1.51
C ALA A 132 13.28 20.81 -2.18
N ILE A 133 13.12 20.83 -3.49
CA ILE A 133 12.73 22.03 -4.25
C ILE A 133 11.37 22.61 -3.83
N THR A 134 10.43 21.76 -3.42
CA THR A 134 9.12 22.21 -2.90
C THR A 134 9.29 22.92 -1.57
N ILE A 135 10.12 22.37 -0.70
CA ILE A 135 10.44 22.97 0.60
C ILE A 135 11.17 24.32 0.44
N GLU A 136 11.98 24.48 -0.59
CA GLU A 136 12.66 25.75 -0.91
C GLU A 136 11.71 26.84 -1.41
N ARG A 137 10.67 26.46 -2.12
CA ARG A 137 9.74 27.40 -2.78
C ARG A 137 8.59 27.86 -1.92
N TYR A 138 8.16 27.03 -0.97
CA TYR A 138 6.95 27.28 -0.20
C TYR A 138 7.24 27.28 1.30
N PRO A 139 6.54 28.12 2.09
CA PRO A 139 6.59 28.03 3.54
C PRO A 139 6.17 26.64 4.01
N TYR A 140 6.86 26.13 5.01
CA TYR A 140 6.60 24.80 5.54
C TYR A 140 6.79 24.72 7.05
N LYS A 141 6.21 23.68 7.63
CA LYS A 141 6.44 23.22 9.00
C LYS A 141 6.85 21.75 8.96
N GLY A 142 7.83 21.37 9.75
CA GLY A 142 8.42 20.04 9.78
C GLY A 142 9.94 20.09 9.77
N PRO A 143 10.61 18.97 9.70
CA PRO A 143 10.09 17.60 9.58
C PRO A 143 9.45 17.08 10.87
N PHE A 144 8.40 16.25 10.74
CA PHE A 144 7.76 15.53 11.83
C PHE A 144 8.03 14.03 11.68
N LYS A 145 8.20 13.36 12.80
CA LYS A 145 8.43 11.91 12.84
C LYS A 145 7.12 11.12 12.78
N ASP A 146 6.03 11.75 13.20
CA ASP A 146 4.74 11.13 13.39
C ASP A 146 3.67 11.84 12.55
N LYS A 147 2.81 11.03 11.96
CA LYS A 147 1.64 11.47 11.20
C LYS A 147 0.62 12.23 12.07
N PHE A 148 0.51 11.88 13.34
CA PHE A 148 -0.39 12.53 14.29
C PHE A 148 0.10 13.94 14.63
N GLU A 149 1.40 14.10 14.89
CA GLU A 149 2.02 15.40 15.10
C GLU A 149 1.80 16.32 13.90
N MET A 150 2.03 15.82 12.69
CA MET A 150 1.76 16.54 11.45
C MET A 150 0.30 16.99 11.35
N LYS A 151 -0.67 16.10 11.67
CA LYS A 151 -2.10 16.44 11.63
C LYS A 151 -2.47 17.53 12.63
N ALA A 152 -1.93 17.48 13.83
CA ALA A 152 -2.16 18.50 14.86
C ALA A 152 -1.67 19.88 14.40
N ILE A 153 -0.48 19.93 13.84
CA ILE A 153 0.11 21.17 13.28
C ILE A 153 -0.70 21.68 12.09
N LEU A 154 -1.17 20.78 11.22
CA LEU A 154 -2.02 21.16 10.07
C LEU A 154 -3.34 21.80 10.52
N THR A 155 -3.97 21.25 11.55
CA THR A 155 -5.22 21.77 12.11
C THR A 155 -5.00 23.18 12.67
N ASN A 156 -3.94 23.38 13.44
CA ASN A 156 -3.58 24.70 13.98
C ASN A 156 -3.26 25.70 12.87
N ALA A 157 -2.52 25.29 11.84
CA ALA A 157 -2.16 26.16 10.72
C ALA A 157 -3.36 26.58 9.86
N LYS A 158 -4.41 25.79 9.80
CA LYS A 158 -5.66 26.14 9.10
C LYS A 158 -6.58 27.05 9.90
N SER A 159 -6.37 27.14 11.21
CA SER A 159 -7.15 28.00 12.10
C SER A 159 -6.63 29.45 12.12
N ASP A 160 -5.43 29.67 11.63
CA ASP A 160 -4.82 30.99 11.44
C ASP A 160 -5.16 31.52 10.02
#